data_c29b87a9072220861e4ac5ec8f94e4de
#
_entry.id   c29b87a9072220861e4ac5ec8f94e4de
#
_cell.length_a   1.000
_cell.length_b   1.000
_cell.length_c   1.000
_cell.angle_alpha   90.00
_cell.angle_beta   90.00
_cell.angle_gamma   90.00
#
_symmetry.space_group_name_H-M   'P 1'
#
loop_
_entity.id
_entity.type
_entity.pdbx_description
1 polymer ?
#
loop_
_entity_poly.entity_id
_entity_poly.type
_entity_poly.pdbx_seq_one_letter_code
_entity_poly.pdbx_strand_id
1 'polypeptide(L)'
;MTDTQVAGAELSRAEVRVLDAIDEQALVDELAVMIRVPSLTGSDAESDLQHWHSTQLAALGFEVDTWKLDLDDLAAHPDHPGTEAPRVEGYGVVGVLGPGGVPALVLQGHVDVVPPGDLDNWDDADPWSGAIRHNAIHGRGACDMKAGAAANLAVARALVASGVTLGRSFALHAVVSEEDGGLGAFATILRGHRGEAAVITEPTSGNVVVANAGALTFELRVPGRATHGSTRLAGHSALNAFLPVYAAIAELERERNANPDPLFAGNALPYPISIGTIRAGDWASSVPDLLVAGGRLGVELDEPPAAARSALERAVAHACSRDLWLRDNPVEVTWPGGQFASGRTDTTHPLVDEVVEAIRATERRDPSLNGAPYGSDLRLYTGMGGIPTLHYGPGDVRLAHGPHEQVDVDELIRTTRSLAVLTARRCLAHV
;
A
#
# COMPACT_ATOMS: atom_id res chain seq x y z
N MET A 1 31.40 -5.62 -18.87
CA MET A 1 30.93 -4.57 -17.96
C MET A 1 31.66 -4.81 -16.65
N THR A 2 32.52 -3.88 -16.26
CA THR A 2 33.35 -3.99 -15.04
C THR A 2 32.43 -3.84 -13.83
N ASP A 3 32.30 -4.90 -13.03
CA ASP A 3 31.68 -4.88 -11.70
C ASP A 3 32.45 -3.88 -10.83
N THR A 4 31.96 -2.66 -10.75
CA THR A 4 32.46 -1.68 -9.79
C THR A 4 31.77 -2.05 -8.45
N GLN A 5 32.45 -2.83 -7.61
CA GLN A 5 32.00 -3.06 -6.24
C GLN A 5 31.84 -1.69 -5.56
N VAL A 6 30.60 -1.36 -5.19
CA VAL A 6 30.30 -0.18 -4.39
C VAL A 6 30.87 -0.40 -3.00
N ALA A 7 31.77 0.50 -2.54
CA ALA A 7 32.30 0.45 -1.19
C ALA A 7 31.20 0.91 -0.21
N GLY A 8 30.52 -0.04 0.41
CA GLY A 8 29.63 0.25 1.53
C GLY A 8 30.44 0.61 2.80
N ALA A 9 29.84 1.39 3.69
CA ALA A 9 30.44 1.64 5.01
C ALA A 9 30.65 0.30 5.73
N GLU A 10 31.81 0.14 6.38
CA GLU A 10 32.08 -1.06 7.18
C GLU A 10 31.04 -1.20 8.30
N LEU A 11 30.58 -2.44 8.51
CA LEU A 11 29.65 -2.77 9.60
C LEU A 11 30.37 -2.71 10.94
N SER A 12 29.77 -2.05 11.91
CA SER A 12 30.25 -2.08 13.31
C SER A 12 30.06 -3.47 13.92
N ARG A 13 30.79 -3.76 15.01
CA ARG A 13 30.62 -5.02 15.74
C ARG A 13 29.20 -5.23 16.27
N ALA A 14 28.49 -4.15 16.60
CA ALA A 14 27.13 -4.24 17.07
C ALA A 14 26.17 -4.58 15.92
N GLU A 15 26.34 -3.98 14.75
CA GLU A 15 25.57 -4.31 13.54
C GLU A 15 25.81 -5.77 13.11
N VAL A 16 27.04 -6.24 13.15
CA VAL A 16 27.36 -7.66 12.85
C VAL A 16 26.64 -8.59 13.83
N ARG A 17 26.62 -8.30 15.13
CA ARG A 17 25.87 -9.12 16.10
C ARG A 17 24.36 -9.15 15.81
N VAL A 18 23.78 -8.03 15.38
CA VAL A 18 22.36 -8.00 15.00
C VAL A 18 22.13 -8.85 13.77
N LEU A 19 22.99 -8.74 12.76
CA LEU A 19 22.90 -9.55 11.53
C LEU A 19 23.06 -11.05 11.80
N ASP A 20 23.99 -11.43 12.68
CA ASP A 20 24.24 -12.83 13.06
C ASP A 20 23.08 -13.41 13.89
N ALA A 21 22.25 -12.57 14.49
CA ALA A 21 21.09 -12.97 15.28
C ALA A 21 19.80 -13.10 14.44
N ILE A 22 19.83 -12.83 13.13
CA ILE A 22 18.70 -13.06 12.24
C ILE A 22 18.55 -14.57 12.02
N ASP A 23 17.41 -15.12 12.45
CA ASP A 23 17.02 -16.50 12.16
C ASP A 23 16.26 -16.53 10.82
N GLU A 24 17.00 -16.83 9.75
CA GLU A 24 16.48 -16.84 8.38
C GLU A 24 15.40 -17.92 8.17
N GLN A 25 15.53 -19.08 8.84
CA GLN A 25 14.51 -20.13 8.74
C GLN A 25 13.22 -19.72 9.46
N ALA A 26 13.34 -19.14 10.66
CA ALA A 26 12.18 -18.64 11.40
C ALA A 26 11.44 -17.53 10.63
N LEU A 27 12.16 -16.64 9.92
CA LEU A 27 11.57 -15.61 9.05
C LEU A 27 10.72 -16.24 7.94
N VAL A 28 11.24 -17.25 7.25
CA VAL A 28 10.54 -17.95 6.16
C VAL A 28 9.32 -18.70 6.69
N ASP A 29 9.46 -19.43 7.79
CA ASP A 29 8.38 -20.20 8.41
C ASP A 29 7.25 -19.29 8.90
N GLU A 30 7.61 -18.15 9.49
CA GLU A 30 6.66 -17.15 9.98
C GLU A 30 5.86 -16.50 8.85
N LEU A 31 6.51 -16.11 7.76
CA LEU A 31 5.80 -15.61 6.59
C LEU A 31 4.81 -16.65 6.06
N ALA A 32 5.22 -17.92 5.97
CA ALA A 32 4.33 -19.00 5.54
C ALA A 32 3.13 -19.17 6.49
N VAL A 33 3.30 -18.99 7.81
CA VAL A 33 2.21 -18.99 8.79
C VAL A 33 1.28 -17.80 8.56
N MET A 34 1.82 -16.60 8.35
CA MET A 34 1.01 -15.40 8.09
C MET A 34 0.20 -15.52 6.80
N ILE A 35 0.76 -16.08 5.72
CA ILE A 35 0.04 -16.29 4.46
C ILE A 35 -1.17 -17.21 4.65
N ARG A 36 -1.06 -18.24 5.50
CA ARG A 36 -2.16 -19.19 5.79
C ARG A 36 -3.34 -18.54 6.53
N VAL A 37 -3.19 -17.34 7.07
CA VAL A 37 -4.28 -16.57 7.64
C VAL A 37 -4.93 -15.75 6.53
N PRO A 38 -6.20 -16.02 6.14
CA PRO A 38 -6.88 -15.31 5.07
C PRO A 38 -7.40 -13.94 5.54
N SER A 39 -6.48 -13.06 5.92
CA SER A 39 -6.75 -11.75 6.50
C SER A 39 -7.25 -10.74 5.45
N LEU A 40 -8.36 -11.08 4.80
CA LEU A 40 -9.03 -10.15 3.88
C LEU A 40 -9.40 -8.86 4.60
N THR A 41 -9.19 -7.74 3.92
CA THR A 41 -9.54 -6.42 4.45
C THR A 41 -10.96 -6.42 5.04
N GLY A 42 -11.08 -6.03 6.31
CA GLY A 42 -12.35 -5.98 7.05
C GLY A 42 -12.84 -7.31 7.64
N SER A 43 -12.11 -8.42 7.47
CA SER A 43 -12.50 -9.73 8.01
C SER A 43 -12.06 -9.96 9.46
N ASP A 44 -12.67 -10.93 10.14
CA ASP A 44 -12.25 -11.36 11.48
C ASP A 44 -10.80 -11.88 11.47
N ALA A 45 -10.36 -12.53 10.38
CA ALA A 45 -8.99 -13.03 10.24
C ALA A 45 -7.94 -11.91 10.20
N GLU A 46 -8.29 -10.71 9.73
CA GLU A 46 -7.46 -9.51 9.85
C GLU A 46 -7.27 -9.14 11.32
N SER A 47 -8.35 -9.15 12.12
CA SER A 47 -8.30 -8.92 13.57
C SER A 47 -7.49 -9.99 14.31
N ASP A 48 -7.65 -11.26 13.94
CA ASP A 48 -6.89 -12.38 14.53
C ASP A 48 -5.38 -12.19 14.29
N LEU A 49 -4.98 -11.76 13.07
CA LEU A 49 -3.58 -11.52 12.76
C LEU A 49 -3.01 -10.32 13.53
N GLN A 50 -3.81 -9.29 13.80
CA GLN A 50 -3.41 -8.19 14.68
C GLN A 50 -3.17 -8.65 16.12
N HIS A 51 -4.07 -9.47 16.69
CA HIS A 51 -3.87 -10.05 18.01
C HIS A 51 -2.64 -10.96 18.09
N TRP A 52 -2.36 -11.69 17.01
CA TRP A 52 -1.14 -12.48 16.89
C TRP A 52 0.11 -11.57 16.91
N HIS A 53 0.15 -10.48 16.13
CA HIS A 53 1.24 -9.50 16.14
C HIS A 53 1.45 -8.91 17.54
N SER A 54 0.36 -8.50 18.20
CA SER A 54 0.42 -7.99 19.59
C SER A 54 1.10 -8.99 20.53
N THR A 55 0.73 -10.28 20.43
CA THR A 55 1.32 -11.35 21.22
C THR A 55 2.80 -11.55 20.93
N GLN A 56 3.23 -11.53 19.66
CA GLN A 56 4.63 -11.66 19.28
C GLN A 56 5.47 -10.51 19.85
N LEU A 57 4.99 -9.26 19.73
CA LEU A 57 5.70 -8.09 20.24
C LEU A 57 5.83 -8.11 21.76
N ALA A 58 4.75 -8.46 22.47
CA ALA A 58 4.78 -8.60 23.93
C ALA A 58 5.78 -9.67 24.39
N ALA A 59 5.85 -10.80 23.69
CA ALA A 59 6.81 -11.87 23.98
C ALA A 59 8.27 -11.44 23.77
N LEU A 60 8.52 -10.46 22.90
CA LEU A 60 9.83 -9.86 22.65
C LEU A 60 10.19 -8.74 23.65
N GLY A 61 9.29 -8.41 24.59
CA GLY A 61 9.50 -7.38 25.59
C GLY A 61 9.23 -5.96 25.12
N PHE A 62 8.49 -5.79 24.03
CA PHE A 62 7.97 -4.48 23.62
C PHE A 62 6.88 -4.00 24.60
N GLU A 63 6.82 -2.70 24.84
CA GLU A 63 5.61 -2.06 25.35
C GLU A 63 4.59 -2.00 24.21
N VAL A 64 3.48 -2.71 24.36
CA VAL A 64 2.49 -2.88 23.29
C VAL A 64 1.21 -2.14 23.61
N ASP A 65 0.80 -1.24 22.71
CA ASP A 65 -0.51 -0.63 22.69
C ASP A 65 -1.36 -1.38 21.64
N THR A 66 -2.40 -2.07 22.13
CA THR A 66 -3.39 -2.75 21.30
C THR A 66 -4.76 -2.16 21.63
N TRP A 67 -5.45 -1.65 20.61
CA TRP A 67 -6.77 -1.03 20.84
C TRP A 67 -7.75 -1.38 19.74
N LYS A 68 -9.02 -1.46 20.10
CA LYS A 68 -10.11 -1.57 19.14
C LYS A 68 -10.36 -0.21 18.50
N LEU A 69 -10.51 -0.16 17.17
CA LEU A 69 -10.86 1.05 16.44
C LEU A 69 -12.29 1.46 16.72
N ASP A 70 -12.52 2.73 17.02
CA ASP A 70 -13.86 3.31 17.04
C ASP A 70 -14.25 3.69 15.61
N LEU A 71 -14.94 2.78 14.91
CA LEU A 71 -15.26 2.93 13.50
C LEU A 71 -16.19 4.11 13.22
N ASP A 72 -17.10 4.42 14.15
CA ASP A 72 -18.05 5.52 14.01
C ASP A 72 -17.34 6.88 14.16
N ASP A 73 -16.46 6.99 15.17
CA ASP A 73 -15.66 8.20 15.38
C ASP A 73 -14.69 8.45 14.22
N LEU A 74 -14.02 7.41 13.75
CA LEU A 74 -13.14 7.49 12.59
C LEU A 74 -13.89 7.89 11.31
N ALA A 75 -15.07 7.32 11.06
CA ALA A 75 -15.88 7.64 9.89
C ALA A 75 -16.43 9.08 9.91
N ALA A 76 -16.66 9.63 11.11
CA ALA A 76 -17.10 11.01 11.28
C ALA A 76 -15.97 12.05 11.14
N HIS A 77 -14.71 11.62 11.12
CA HIS A 77 -13.58 12.53 11.05
C HIS A 77 -13.48 13.20 9.67
N PRO A 78 -13.25 14.53 9.57
CA PRO A 78 -13.21 15.25 8.30
C PRO A 78 -12.13 14.74 7.34
N ASP A 79 -11.03 14.20 7.84
CA ASP A 79 -9.94 13.63 7.05
C ASP A 79 -10.04 12.10 6.93
N HIS A 80 -11.22 11.52 7.14
CA HIS A 80 -11.43 10.09 6.96
C HIS A 80 -10.94 9.62 5.59
N PRO A 81 -10.08 8.58 5.53
CA PRO A 81 -9.41 8.19 4.29
C PRO A 81 -10.31 7.43 3.29
N GLY A 82 -11.55 7.17 3.66
CA GLY A 82 -12.45 6.27 2.94
C GLY A 82 -12.18 4.80 3.26
N THR A 83 -13.15 3.95 2.94
CA THR A 83 -13.05 2.49 3.04
C THR A 83 -13.92 1.85 1.96
N GLU A 84 -13.55 0.67 1.48
CA GLU A 84 -14.31 -0.08 0.47
C GLU A 84 -14.89 -1.38 1.04
N ALA A 85 -14.15 -2.07 1.91
CA ALA A 85 -14.59 -3.29 2.54
C ALA A 85 -15.49 -3.01 3.75
N PRO A 86 -16.63 -3.69 3.90
CA PRO A 86 -17.42 -3.61 5.10
C PRO A 86 -16.66 -4.25 6.26
N ARG A 87 -16.72 -3.61 7.45
CA ARG A 87 -16.12 -4.16 8.66
C ARG A 87 -17.00 -3.90 9.89
N VAL A 88 -16.93 -4.79 10.86
CA VAL A 88 -17.61 -4.65 12.15
C VAL A 88 -16.63 -4.34 13.28
N GLU A 89 -15.35 -4.58 13.05
CA GLU A 89 -14.27 -4.25 13.97
C GLU A 89 -12.92 -4.09 13.23
N GLY A 90 -11.93 -3.62 13.95
CA GLY A 90 -10.54 -3.55 13.55
C GLY A 90 -9.70 -3.19 14.76
N TYR A 91 -8.42 -3.53 14.72
CA TYR A 91 -7.49 -3.28 15.83
C TYR A 91 -6.23 -2.59 15.32
N GLY A 92 -5.78 -1.58 16.06
CA GLY A 92 -4.44 -1.03 15.90
C GLY A 92 -3.47 -1.76 16.84
N VAL A 93 -2.24 -1.94 16.38
CA VAL A 93 -1.16 -2.53 17.19
C VAL A 93 0.12 -1.74 16.99
N VAL A 94 0.64 -1.20 18.07
CA VAL A 94 1.95 -0.52 18.09
C VAL A 94 2.78 -1.10 19.22
N GLY A 95 3.97 -1.55 18.89
CA GLY A 95 4.97 -1.97 19.87
C GLY A 95 6.15 -1.00 19.90
N VAL A 96 6.62 -0.65 21.08
CA VAL A 96 7.82 0.19 21.28
C VAL A 96 8.83 -0.54 22.13
N LEU A 97 10.07 -0.59 21.67
CA LEU A 97 11.22 -1.17 22.38
C LEU A 97 12.28 -0.10 22.60
N GLY A 98 12.82 -0.01 23.82
CA GLY A 98 13.93 0.89 24.15
C GLY A 98 13.67 1.83 25.33
N PRO A 99 14.47 2.89 25.48
CA PRO A 99 14.48 3.72 26.70
C PRO A 99 13.30 4.69 26.85
N GLY A 100 12.35 4.69 25.90
CA GLY A 100 11.24 5.65 25.84
C GLY A 100 11.51 6.86 24.94
N GLY A 101 10.59 7.82 24.93
CA GLY A 101 10.61 9.00 24.04
C GLY A 101 10.08 8.67 22.64
N VAL A 102 10.22 9.62 21.70
CA VAL A 102 9.82 9.41 20.31
C VAL A 102 10.73 8.37 19.67
N PRO A 103 10.17 7.29 19.08
CA PRO A 103 10.98 6.28 18.39
C PRO A 103 11.84 6.89 17.28
N ALA A 104 13.12 6.51 17.26
CA ALA A 104 14.06 6.96 16.24
C ALA A 104 13.71 6.42 14.85
N LEU A 105 13.11 5.22 14.83
CA LEU A 105 12.64 4.57 13.63
C LEU A 105 11.34 3.83 13.93
N VAL A 106 10.40 3.92 13.00
CA VAL A 106 9.21 3.09 12.88
C VAL A 106 9.38 2.17 11.69
N LEU A 107 9.18 0.87 11.84
CA LEU A 107 8.88 -0.02 10.72
C LEU A 107 7.36 -0.28 10.73
N GLN A 108 6.71 -0.04 9.60
CA GLN A 108 5.27 -0.22 9.46
C GLN A 108 4.99 -1.31 8.43
N GLY A 109 3.94 -2.10 8.66
CA GLY A 109 3.41 -3.03 7.70
C GLY A 109 1.92 -3.27 7.93
N HIS A 110 1.16 -3.43 6.83
CA HIS A 110 -0.23 -3.84 6.92
C HIS A 110 -0.37 -5.37 6.96
N VAL A 111 -1.45 -5.83 7.55
CA VAL A 111 -1.74 -7.26 7.71
C VAL A 111 -2.89 -7.73 6.83
N ASP A 112 -3.67 -6.81 6.32
CA ASP A 112 -4.78 -7.09 5.41
C ASP A 112 -4.30 -7.42 3.99
N VAL A 113 -5.17 -8.06 3.24
CA VAL A 113 -4.92 -8.43 1.85
C VAL A 113 -6.20 -8.32 1.03
N VAL A 114 -6.07 -8.09 -0.28
CA VAL A 114 -7.19 -8.08 -1.21
C VAL A 114 -7.75 -9.50 -1.46
N PRO A 115 -9.00 -9.62 -1.94
CA PRO A 115 -9.56 -10.92 -2.33
C PRO A 115 -8.69 -11.67 -3.35
N PRO A 116 -8.61 -13.02 -3.27
CA PRO A 116 -7.76 -13.80 -4.17
C PRO A 116 -8.26 -13.88 -5.63
N GLY A 117 -9.50 -13.47 -5.88
CA GLY A 117 -10.12 -13.61 -7.18
C GLY A 117 -10.57 -15.06 -7.45
N ASP A 118 -10.48 -15.48 -8.72
CA ASP A 118 -10.84 -16.83 -9.13
C ASP A 118 -9.80 -17.85 -8.64
N LEU A 119 -10.24 -18.81 -7.83
CA LEU A 119 -9.38 -19.80 -7.21
C LEU A 119 -8.76 -20.78 -8.22
N ASP A 120 -9.42 -21.01 -9.34
CA ASP A 120 -8.91 -21.90 -10.40
C ASP A 120 -7.63 -21.34 -11.06
N ASN A 121 -7.32 -20.07 -10.85
CA ASN A 121 -6.09 -19.46 -11.33
C ASN A 121 -4.89 -19.63 -10.36
N TRP A 122 -5.12 -20.13 -9.15
CA TRP A 122 -4.06 -20.38 -8.18
C TRP A 122 -3.55 -21.82 -8.27
N ASP A 123 -2.26 -22.02 -7.97
CA ASP A 123 -1.68 -23.34 -7.84
C ASP A 123 -2.42 -24.15 -6.77
N ASP A 124 -2.85 -25.36 -7.11
CA ASP A 124 -3.67 -26.23 -6.25
C ASP A 124 -5.00 -25.57 -5.78
N ALA A 125 -5.46 -24.50 -6.45
CA ALA A 125 -6.61 -23.67 -6.06
C ALA A 125 -6.52 -23.14 -4.62
N ASP A 126 -5.30 -22.95 -4.11
CA ASP A 126 -5.06 -22.53 -2.73
C ASP A 126 -4.20 -21.25 -2.65
N PRO A 127 -4.83 -20.06 -2.56
CA PRO A 127 -4.15 -18.80 -2.38
C PRO A 127 -3.50 -18.65 -0.99
N TRP A 128 -3.80 -19.52 -0.05
CA TRP A 128 -3.34 -19.46 1.33
C TRP A 128 -2.31 -20.54 1.68
N SER A 129 -1.73 -21.18 0.68
CA SER A 129 -0.82 -22.31 0.89
C SER A 129 0.44 -21.96 1.70
N GLY A 130 1.00 -20.78 1.50
CA GLY A 130 2.33 -20.45 2.03
C GLY A 130 3.38 -21.46 1.57
N ALA A 131 3.21 -22.04 0.37
CA ALA A 131 4.08 -23.08 -0.14
C ALA A 131 5.43 -22.49 -0.56
N ILE A 132 6.52 -23.20 -0.19
CA ILE A 132 7.87 -22.83 -0.59
C ILE A 132 8.25 -23.68 -1.80
N ARG A 133 8.45 -23.02 -2.95
CA ARG A 133 8.79 -23.68 -4.23
C ARG A 133 9.80 -22.83 -4.98
N HIS A 134 10.84 -23.42 -5.54
CA HIS A 134 11.85 -22.75 -6.35
C HIS A 134 12.44 -21.49 -5.69
N ASN A 135 12.73 -21.56 -4.38
CA ASN A 135 13.24 -20.46 -3.58
C ASN A 135 12.28 -19.26 -3.46
N ALA A 136 10.97 -19.48 -3.64
CA ALA A 136 9.95 -18.45 -3.43
C ALA A 136 8.84 -18.98 -2.50
N ILE A 137 8.22 -18.06 -1.75
CA ILE A 137 7.06 -18.34 -0.89
C ILE A 137 5.84 -17.82 -1.62
N HIS A 138 4.86 -18.70 -1.85
CA HIS A 138 3.68 -18.43 -2.68
C HIS A 138 2.43 -18.21 -1.85
N GLY A 139 1.58 -17.31 -2.29
CA GLY A 139 0.24 -17.07 -1.75
C GLY A 139 -0.15 -15.60 -1.70
N ARG A 140 -1.45 -15.33 -1.47
CA ARG A 140 -1.98 -13.99 -1.32
C ARG A 140 -1.36 -13.30 -0.08
N GLY A 141 -0.83 -12.08 -0.26
CA GLY A 141 -0.10 -11.33 0.75
C GLY A 141 1.37 -11.73 0.84
N ALA A 142 1.86 -12.66 0.01
CA ALA A 142 3.27 -13.09 0.05
C ALA A 142 4.22 -11.93 -0.24
N CYS A 143 3.90 -11.06 -1.19
CA CYS A 143 4.67 -9.84 -1.41
C CYS A 143 3.98 -8.58 -0.87
N ASP A 144 2.66 -8.52 -0.89
CA ASP A 144 1.86 -7.35 -0.51
C ASP A 144 0.98 -7.64 0.74
N MET A 145 1.44 -7.26 1.99
CA MET A 145 2.86 -7.03 2.30
C MET A 145 3.31 -7.85 3.52
N LYS A 146 2.78 -9.10 3.66
CA LYS A 146 3.13 -9.97 4.80
C LYS A 146 4.62 -10.28 4.86
N ALA A 147 5.34 -10.32 3.71
CA ALA A 147 6.79 -10.43 3.70
C ALA A 147 7.46 -9.25 4.43
N GLY A 148 7.01 -8.03 4.20
CA GLY A 148 7.48 -6.86 4.91
C GLY A 148 7.15 -6.91 6.40
N ALA A 149 5.93 -7.33 6.77
CA ALA A 149 5.52 -7.50 8.16
C ALA A 149 6.35 -8.58 8.88
N ALA A 150 6.65 -9.70 8.23
CA ALA A 150 7.54 -10.74 8.75
C ALA A 150 8.98 -10.23 8.91
N ALA A 151 9.49 -9.48 7.93
CA ALA A 151 10.81 -8.84 8.01
C ALA A 151 10.89 -7.89 9.22
N ASN A 152 9.84 -7.10 9.49
CA ASN A 152 9.77 -6.22 10.66
C ASN A 152 9.89 -6.98 11.99
N LEU A 153 9.18 -8.10 12.13
CA LEU A 153 9.27 -8.97 13.31
C LEU A 153 10.66 -9.65 13.42
N ALA A 154 11.23 -10.08 12.30
CA ALA A 154 12.57 -10.67 12.30
C ALA A 154 13.63 -9.66 12.74
N VAL A 155 13.56 -8.40 12.32
CA VAL A 155 14.42 -7.30 12.81
C VAL A 155 14.26 -7.12 14.32
N ALA A 156 13.02 -7.09 14.83
CA ALA A 156 12.76 -6.97 16.27
C ALA A 156 13.38 -8.13 17.06
N ARG A 157 13.21 -9.37 16.59
CA ARG A 157 13.82 -10.57 17.21
C ARG A 157 15.34 -10.52 17.21
N ALA A 158 15.93 -10.12 16.07
CA ALA A 158 17.38 -10.02 15.95
C ALA A 158 17.96 -8.97 16.91
N LEU A 159 17.32 -7.81 17.06
CA LEU A 159 17.72 -6.80 18.04
C LEU A 159 17.72 -7.36 19.48
N VAL A 160 16.65 -8.04 19.87
CA VAL A 160 16.52 -8.62 21.21
C VAL A 160 17.54 -9.76 21.41
N ALA A 161 17.63 -10.69 20.46
CA ALA A 161 18.52 -11.87 20.56
C ALA A 161 19.99 -11.50 20.53
N SER A 162 20.39 -10.44 19.82
CA SER A 162 21.77 -9.97 19.76
C SER A 162 22.31 -9.41 21.08
N GLY A 163 21.41 -9.09 22.04
CA GLY A 163 21.79 -8.48 23.31
C GLY A 163 22.40 -7.09 23.21
N VAL A 164 22.17 -6.38 22.10
CA VAL A 164 22.60 -4.98 21.94
C VAL A 164 21.76 -4.04 22.81
N THR A 165 22.38 -2.94 23.25
CA THR A 165 21.66 -1.93 24.03
C THR A 165 21.13 -0.84 23.12
N LEU A 166 19.82 -0.58 23.20
CA LEU A 166 19.20 0.55 22.51
C LEU A 166 19.45 1.85 23.30
N GLY A 167 19.99 2.85 22.61
CA GLY A 167 20.10 4.22 23.13
C GLY A 167 18.90 5.09 22.79
N ARG A 168 18.09 4.64 21.81
CA ARG A 168 16.87 5.30 21.34
C ARG A 168 15.81 4.24 21.06
N SER A 169 14.56 4.61 21.18
CA SER A 169 13.45 3.68 20.98
C SER A 169 13.24 3.33 19.51
N PHE A 170 12.81 2.11 19.29
CA PHE A 170 12.40 1.52 18.02
C PHE A 170 10.91 1.15 18.10
N ALA A 171 10.13 1.37 17.06
CA ALA A 171 8.72 1.01 17.04
C ALA A 171 8.36 0.14 15.83
N LEU A 172 7.38 -0.75 16.05
CA LEU A 172 6.66 -1.48 15.01
C LEU A 172 5.20 -1.06 15.01
N HIS A 173 4.69 -0.67 13.84
CA HIS A 173 3.28 -0.41 13.60
C HIS A 173 2.72 -1.51 12.70
N ALA A 174 1.82 -2.35 13.23
CA ALA A 174 1.02 -3.27 12.45
C ALA A 174 -0.36 -2.65 12.24
N VAL A 175 -0.73 -2.42 10.98
CA VAL A 175 -1.95 -1.71 10.60
C VAL A 175 -2.91 -2.58 9.81
N VAL A 176 -4.17 -2.18 9.75
CA VAL A 176 -5.26 -2.83 9.02
C VAL A 176 -5.78 -1.89 7.94
N SER A 177 -6.50 -2.44 6.95
CA SER A 177 -7.26 -1.61 5.99
C SER A 177 -6.37 -0.70 5.14
N GLU A 178 -5.12 -1.08 4.87
CA GLU A 178 -4.28 -0.34 3.93
C GLU A 178 -4.88 -0.42 2.54
N GLU A 179 -5.26 -1.62 2.11
CA GLU A 179 -5.73 -1.98 0.77
C GLU A 179 -7.01 -1.25 0.33
N ASP A 180 -7.76 -0.68 1.28
CA ASP A 180 -9.03 -0.01 0.98
C ASP A 180 -9.14 1.44 1.45
N GLY A 181 -8.06 2.01 2.01
CA GLY A 181 -8.06 3.43 2.39
C GLY A 181 -7.07 3.83 3.47
N GLY A 182 -6.43 2.91 4.17
CA GLY A 182 -5.44 3.23 5.22
C GLY A 182 -6.06 3.56 6.57
N LEU A 183 -7.22 2.98 6.91
CA LEU A 183 -7.91 3.27 8.17
C LEU A 183 -7.05 2.97 9.40
N GLY A 184 -6.27 1.89 9.39
CA GLY A 184 -5.40 1.51 10.51
C GLY A 184 -4.25 2.49 10.72
N ALA A 185 -3.58 2.91 9.66
CA ALA A 185 -2.54 3.94 9.73
C ALA A 185 -3.13 5.30 10.18
N PHE A 186 -4.30 5.66 9.65
CA PHE A 186 -5.03 6.85 10.05
C PHE A 186 -5.33 6.84 11.56
N ALA A 187 -5.91 5.76 12.07
CA ALA A 187 -6.20 5.59 13.50
C ALA A 187 -4.93 5.61 14.37
N THR A 188 -3.84 5.00 13.88
CA THR A 188 -2.53 4.99 14.56
C THR A 188 -1.98 6.40 14.72
N ILE A 189 -2.04 7.20 13.66
CA ILE A 189 -1.61 8.60 13.66
C ILE A 189 -2.53 9.46 14.56
N LEU A 190 -3.86 9.27 14.52
CA LEU A 190 -4.79 10.00 15.41
C LEU A 190 -4.57 9.66 16.88
N ARG A 191 -4.25 8.40 17.20
CA ARG A 191 -3.94 7.96 18.57
C ARG A 191 -2.66 8.59 19.14
N GLY A 192 -1.86 9.23 18.27
CA GLY A 192 -0.66 9.96 18.67
C GLY A 192 0.65 9.20 18.50
N HIS A 193 0.62 7.98 17.95
CA HIS A 193 1.85 7.25 17.65
C HIS A 193 2.64 7.98 16.55
N ARG A 194 3.93 8.20 16.83
CA ARG A 194 4.85 8.97 15.97
C ARG A 194 6.23 8.33 15.98
N GLY A 195 7.06 8.74 15.04
CA GLY A 195 8.49 8.46 14.99
C GLY A 195 9.23 9.64 14.37
N GLU A 196 10.55 9.67 14.52
CA GLU A 196 11.38 10.67 13.82
C GLU A 196 11.51 10.35 12.33
N ALA A 197 11.39 9.06 11.96
CA ALA A 197 11.33 8.56 10.61
C ALA A 197 10.56 7.24 10.58
N ALA A 198 10.03 6.88 9.42
CA ALA A 198 9.38 5.60 9.22
C ALA A 198 9.82 4.95 7.91
N VAL A 199 9.83 3.62 7.89
CA VAL A 199 9.92 2.81 6.67
C VAL A 199 8.69 1.91 6.64
N ILE A 200 7.92 2.02 5.57
CA ILE A 200 6.83 1.11 5.26
C ILE A 200 7.43 0.00 4.39
N THR A 201 7.29 -1.25 4.83
CA THR A 201 8.00 -2.38 4.21
C THR A 201 7.22 -3.01 3.06
N GLU A 202 6.63 -2.14 2.20
CA GLU A 202 5.95 -2.46 0.95
C GLU A 202 6.87 -3.12 -0.09
N PRO A 203 6.32 -3.89 -1.04
CA PRO A 203 7.09 -4.55 -2.09
C PRO A 203 7.75 -3.55 -3.04
N THR A 204 9.05 -3.35 -2.89
CA THR A 204 9.85 -2.42 -3.70
C THR A 204 10.92 -3.10 -4.53
N SER A 205 10.98 -4.42 -4.57
CA SER A 205 12.09 -5.19 -5.15
C SER A 205 13.45 -4.75 -4.59
N GLY A 206 13.47 -4.41 -3.29
CA GLY A 206 14.66 -3.92 -2.60
C GLY A 206 15.17 -2.55 -3.08
N ASN A 207 14.38 -1.76 -3.83
CA ASN A 207 14.68 -0.37 -4.17
C ASN A 207 14.05 0.58 -3.15
N VAL A 208 14.42 1.86 -3.21
CA VAL A 208 13.91 2.89 -2.30
C VAL A 208 12.82 3.69 -3.02
N VAL A 209 11.60 3.65 -2.51
CA VAL A 209 10.47 4.42 -3.03
C VAL A 209 10.20 5.59 -2.09
N VAL A 210 10.54 6.79 -2.54
CA VAL A 210 10.48 8.02 -1.74
C VAL A 210 9.17 8.81 -1.91
N ALA A 211 8.35 8.39 -2.86
CA ALA A 211 7.07 9.04 -3.16
C ALA A 211 6.06 8.02 -3.68
N ASN A 212 4.79 8.27 -3.43
CA ASN A 212 3.70 7.55 -4.06
C ASN A 212 2.71 8.50 -4.72
N ALA A 213 2.17 8.12 -5.88
CA ALA A 213 1.01 8.76 -6.46
C ALA A 213 -0.20 8.56 -5.53
N GLY A 214 -1.20 9.42 -5.65
CA GLY A 214 -2.47 9.15 -5.01
C GLY A 214 -3.39 8.31 -5.92
N ALA A 215 -4.50 7.83 -5.34
CA ALA A 215 -5.54 7.11 -6.06
C ALA A 215 -6.90 7.38 -5.42
N LEU A 216 -7.84 7.91 -6.18
CA LEU A 216 -9.19 8.21 -5.71
C LEU A 216 -10.19 7.27 -6.37
N THR A 217 -10.96 6.55 -5.57
CA THR A 217 -12.06 5.73 -6.09
C THR A 217 -13.25 6.62 -6.45
N PHE A 218 -13.77 6.46 -7.66
CA PHE A 218 -14.95 7.19 -8.15
C PHE A 218 -16.02 6.25 -8.71
N GLU A 219 -17.25 6.69 -8.71
CA GLU A 219 -18.36 6.05 -9.39
C GLU A 219 -19.05 7.03 -10.34
N LEU A 220 -19.37 6.58 -11.55
CA LEU A 220 -20.13 7.29 -12.55
C LEU A 220 -21.50 6.63 -12.70
N ARG A 221 -22.56 7.43 -12.63
CA ARG A 221 -23.93 7.01 -12.94
C ARG A 221 -24.36 7.68 -14.23
N VAL A 222 -24.44 6.90 -15.29
CA VAL A 222 -24.76 7.38 -16.65
C VAL A 222 -26.22 7.07 -16.97
N PRO A 223 -27.08 8.08 -17.09
CA PRO A 223 -28.48 7.86 -17.34
C PRO A 223 -28.75 7.50 -18.80
N GLY A 224 -29.75 6.66 -19.00
CA GLY A 224 -30.38 6.35 -20.29
C GLY A 224 -31.89 6.44 -20.22
N ARG A 225 -32.55 5.82 -21.18
CA ARG A 225 -34.01 5.68 -21.22
C ARG A 225 -34.38 4.33 -21.82
N ALA A 226 -34.99 3.46 -21.00
CA ALA A 226 -35.41 2.13 -21.43
C ALA A 226 -36.44 2.15 -22.56
N THR A 227 -36.35 1.17 -23.42
CA THR A 227 -37.36 0.81 -24.40
C THR A 227 -37.11 -0.62 -24.87
N HIS A 228 -38.10 -1.21 -25.59
CA HIS A 228 -37.90 -2.51 -26.19
C HIS A 228 -36.78 -2.46 -27.27
N GLY A 229 -35.90 -3.46 -27.33
CA GLY A 229 -34.77 -3.49 -28.25
C GLY A 229 -35.14 -3.29 -29.73
N SER A 230 -36.34 -3.76 -30.19
CA SER A 230 -36.82 -3.54 -31.55
C SER A 230 -37.20 -2.07 -31.83
N THR A 231 -37.46 -1.31 -30.79
CA THR A 231 -37.79 0.14 -30.89
C THR A 231 -36.71 1.01 -30.27
N ARG A 232 -35.47 0.56 -30.33
CA ARG A 232 -34.32 1.18 -29.61
C ARG A 232 -34.15 2.68 -29.87
N LEU A 233 -34.62 3.20 -31.00
CA LEU A 233 -34.56 4.63 -31.35
C LEU A 233 -35.55 5.48 -30.54
N ALA A 234 -36.55 4.87 -29.90
CA ALA A 234 -37.46 5.55 -28.97
C ALA A 234 -36.89 5.68 -27.57
N GLY A 235 -35.85 4.91 -27.23
CA GLY A 235 -35.08 4.98 -26.00
C GLY A 235 -33.77 5.73 -26.15
N HIS A 236 -32.94 5.67 -25.09
CA HIS A 236 -31.54 6.15 -25.10
C HIS A 236 -30.68 5.21 -24.32
N SER A 237 -29.68 4.60 -24.95
CA SER A 237 -28.83 3.62 -24.33
C SER A 237 -27.81 4.31 -23.43
N ALA A 238 -27.81 3.97 -22.12
CA ALA A 238 -26.81 4.42 -21.17
C ALA A 238 -25.40 3.98 -21.58
N LEU A 239 -25.25 2.78 -22.20
CA LEU A 239 -23.99 2.32 -22.73
C LEU A 239 -23.45 3.22 -23.84
N ASN A 240 -24.32 3.63 -24.81
CA ASN A 240 -23.92 4.55 -25.88
C ASN A 240 -23.56 5.92 -25.31
N ALA A 241 -24.27 6.38 -24.29
CA ALA A 241 -24.02 7.65 -23.60
C ALA A 241 -22.71 7.64 -22.83
N PHE A 242 -22.27 6.47 -22.34
CA PHE A 242 -20.99 6.31 -21.63
C PHE A 242 -19.77 6.45 -22.57
N LEU A 243 -19.86 6.05 -23.83
CA LEU A 243 -18.69 6.04 -24.73
C LEU A 243 -17.98 7.40 -24.87
N PRO A 244 -18.66 8.54 -25.07
CA PRO A 244 -17.99 9.84 -25.10
C PRO A 244 -17.41 10.25 -23.74
N VAL A 245 -18.00 9.82 -22.63
CA VAL A 245 -17.48 10.04 -21.28
C VAL A 245 -16.19 9.24 -21.07
N TYR A 246 -16.19 7.96 -21.45
CA TYR A 246 -15.00 7.12 -21.40
C TYR A 246 -13.84 7.70 -22.25
N ALA A 247 -14.14 8.20 -23.45
CA ALA A 247 -13.15 8.86 -24.29
C ALA A 247 -12.56 10.12 -23.63
N ALA A 248 -13.38 10.90 -22.93
CA ALA A 248 -12.92 12.08 -22.20
C ALA A 248 -12.04 11.72 -21.00
N ILE A 249 -12.35 10.63 -20.31
CA ILE A 249 -11.53 10.09 -19.22
C ILE A 249 -10.17 9.61 -19.75
N ALA A 250 -10.15 8.89 -20.87
CA ALA A 250 -8.90 8.44 -21.51
C ALA A 250 -8.04 9.62 -22.00
N GLU A 251 -8.67 10.70 -22.44
CA GLU A 251 -7.97 11.95 -22.79
C GLU A 251 -7.34 12.59 -21.55
N LEU A 252 -8.09 12.70 -20.45
CA LEU A 252 -7.60 13.24 -19.19
C LEU A 252 -6.41 12.43 -18.69
N GLU A 253 -6.46 11.09 -18.77
CA GLU A 253 -5.33 10.22 -18.40
C GLU A 253 -4.08 10.56 -19.21
N ARG A 254 -4.24 10.73 -20.54
CA ARG A 254 -3.13 11.07 -21.41
C ARG A 254 -2.53 12.45 -21.08
N GLU A 255 -3.36 13.44 -20.78
CA GLU A 255 -2.93 14.77 -20.37
C GLU A 255 -2.15 14.74 -19.07
N ARG A 256 -2.64 14.02 -18.04
CA ARG A 256 -2.00 13.89 -16.72
C ARG A 256 -0.65 13.19 -16.80
N ASN A 257 -0.47 12.29 -17.75
CA ASN A 257 0.77 11.54 -17.93
C ASN A 257 1.73 12.16 -18.96
N ALA A 258 1.45 13.37 -19.48
CA ALA A 258 2.29 13.98 -20.51
C ALA A 258 3.66 14.44 -19.97
N ASN A 259 3.74 14.87 -18.72
CA ASN A 259 4.96 15.36 -18.07
C ASN A 259 5.02 14.91 -16.60
N PRO A 260 5.21 13.61 -16.33
CA PRO A 260 5.24 13.12 -14.96
C PRO A 260 6.50 13.59 -14.20
N ASP A 261 6.43 13.56 -12.86
CA ASP A 261 7.60 13.80 -12.03
C ASP A 261 8.73 12.82 -12.38
N PRO A 262 10.00 13.25 -12.42
CA PRO A 262 11.15 12.40 -12.75
C PRO A 262 11.29 11.13 -11.90
N LEU A 263 10.77 11.10 -10.69
CA LEU A 263 10.71 9.90 -9.83
C LEU A 263 9.95 8.75 -10.48
N PHE A 264 9.05 9.03 -11.41
CA PHE A 264 8.27 8.02 -12.14
C PHE A 264 8.85 7.66 -13.52
N ALA A 265 10.06 8.07 -13.84
CA ALA A 265 10.66 7.82 -15.16
C ALA A 265 10.70 6.33 -15.57
N GLY A 266 10.68 5.41 -14.60
CA GLY A 266 10.59 3.96 -14.83
C GLY A 266 9.16 3.43 -15.07
N ASN A 267 8.13 4.26 -14.90
CA ASN A 267 6.73 3.87 -15.02
C ASN A 267 6.14 4.36 -16.35
N ALA A 268 5.58 3.44 -17.13
CA ALA A 268 4.95 3.80 -18.41
C ALA A 268 3.67 4.65 -18.23
N LEU A 269 3.00 4.50 -17.09
CA LEU A 269 1.75 5.18 -16.76
C LEU A 269 1.71 5.55 -15.26
N PRO A 270 2.37 6.65 -14.86
CA PRO A 270 2.48 7.08 -13.46
C PRO A 270 1.14 7.38 -12.77
N TYR A 271 0.19 7.97 -13.49
CA TYR A 271 -1.10 8.41 -12.95
C TYR A 271 -2.26 7.79 -13.73
N PRO A 272 -2.49 6.46 -13.56
CA PRO A 272 -3.52 5.76 -14.33
C PRO A 272 -4.93 6.21 -13.95
N ILE A 273 -5.83 6.22 -14.95
CA ILE A 273 -7.26 6.33 -14.71
C ILE A 273 -7.92 5.07 -15.27
N SER A 274 -8.36 4.17 -14.40
CA SER A 274 -8.95 2.90 -14.81
C SER A 274 -10.43 2.82 -14.48
N ILE A 275 -11.20 2.19 -15.37
CA ILE A 275 -12.54 1.71 -15.06
C ILE A 275 -12.43 0.23 -14.72
N GLY A 276 -12.63 -0.10 -13.45
CA GLY A 276 -12.51 -1.46 -12.94
C GLY A 276 -13.82 -2.26 -13.00
N THR A 277 -14.96 -1.58 -12.90
CA THR A 277 -16.28 -2.24 -12.94
C THR A 277 -17.25 -1.49 -13.83
N ILE A 278 -18.09 -2.26 -14.54
CA ILE A 278 -19.22 -1.72 -15.32
C ILE A 278 -20.43 -2.62 -15.11
N ARG A 279 -21.58 -2.01 -14.83
CA ARG A 279 -22.89 -2.68 -14.78
C ARG A 279 -23.88 -1.88 -15.59
N ALA A 280 -24.60 -2.52 -16.55
CA ALA A 280 -25.56 -1.85 -17.42
C ALA A 280 -26.66 -2.81 -17.86
N GLY A 281 -27.92 -2.38 -17.71
CA GLY A 281 -29.11 -3.13 -18.13
C GLY A 281 -29.38 -4.38 -17.31
N ASP A 282 -30.58 -4.94 -17.49
CA ASP A 282 -31.12 -6.07 -16.75
C ASP A 282 -31.73 -7.15 -17.68
N TRP A 283 -31.99 -6.80 -18.95
CA TRP A 283 -32.64 -7.68 -19.91
C TRP A 283 -32.13 -7.49 -21.34
N ALA A 284 -31.72 -8.58 -22.02
CA ALA A 284 -31.09 -8.53 -23.35
C ALA A 284 -31.92 -7.88 -24.45
N SER A 285 -33.26 -7.88 -24.34
CA SER A 285 -34.16 -7.25 -25.29
C SER A 285 -34.56 -5.82 -24.92
N SER A 286 -33.96 -5.23 -23.91
CA SER A 286 -34.18 -3.85 -23.44
C SER A 286 -33.01 -2.94 -23.73
N VAL A 287 -33.25 -1.68 -24.01
CA VAL A 287 -32.22 -0.64 -24.02
C VAL A 287 -31.88 -0.29 -22.58
N PRO A 288 -30.59 -0.35 -22.15
CA PRO A 288 -30.22 -0.03 -20.79
C PRO A 288 -30.47 1.44 -20.47
N ASP A 289 -31.14 1.72 -19.36
CA ASP A 289 -31.50 3.05 -18.88
C ASP A 289 -30.57 3.58 -17.77
N LEU A 290 -29.67 2.75 -17.28
CA LEU A 290 -28.63 3.12 -16.35
C LEU A 290 -27.36 2.29 -16.64
N LEU A 291 -26.21 2.99 -16.60
CA LEU A 291 -24.89 2.37 -16.48
C LEU A 291 -24.21 2.93 -15.25
N VAL A 292 -23.67 2.04 -14.43
CA VAL A 292 -22.83 2.39 -13.30
C VAL A 292 -21.41 1.88 -13.57
N ALA A 293 -20.44 2.78 -13.54
CA ALA A 293 -19.02 2.47 -13.73
C ALA A 293 -18.21 2.93 -12.52
N GLY A 294 -17.48 2.01 -11.91
CA GLY A 294 -16.54 2.30 -10.83
C GLY A 294 -15.11 2.29 -11.35
N GLY A 295 -14.30 3.22 -10.86
CA GLY A 295 -12.92 3.34 -11.30
C GLY A 295 -12.01 4.02 -10.29
N ARG A 296 -10.72 4.09 -10.63
CA ARG A 296 -9.70 4.80 -9.85
C ARG A 296 -9.05 5.90 -10.70
N LEU A 297 -8.88 7.06 -10.07
CA LEU A 297 -8.19 8.23 -10.63
C LEU A 297 -6.84 8.37 -9.96
N GLY A 298 -5.74 8.25 -10.72
CA GLY A 298 -4.39 8.56 -10.25
C GLY A 298 -4.24 10.05 -9.91
N VAL A 299 -3.69 10.35 -8.73
CA VAL A 299 -3.41 11.73 -8.25
C VAL A 299 -1.92 12.02 -8.43
N GLU A 300 -1.60 13.15 -9.04
CA GLU A 300 -0.22 13.57 -9.27
C GLU A 300 0.49 13.92 -7.94
N LEU A 301 1.82 13.87 -7.94
CA LEU A 301 2.57 14.33 -6.76
C LEU A 301 2.24 15.79 -6.46
N ASP A 302 2.07 16.06 -5.16
CA ASP A 302 1.76 17.39 -4.63
C ASP A 302 0.42 17.98 -5.11
N GLU A 303 -0.40 17.19 -5.84
CA GLU A 303 -1.76 17.58 -6.24
C GLU A 303 -2.73 17.35 -5.08
N PRO A 304 -3.50 18.37 -4.67
CA PRO A 304 -4.57 18.16 -3.71
C PRO A 304 -5.67 17.23 -4.28
N PRO A 305 -6.19 16.25 -3.51
CA PRO A 305 -7.27 15.36 -3.98
C PRO A 305 -8.49 16.11 -4.54
N ALA A 306 -8.83 17.27 -4.00
CA ALA A 306 -9.91 18.12 -4.50
C ALA A 306 -9.64 18.64 -5.93
N ALA A 307 -8.39 18.92 -6.28
CA ALA A 307 -8.02 19.36 -7.64
C ALA A 307 -8.13 18.19 -8.62
N ALA A 308 -7.68 16.98 -8.24
CA ALA A 308 -7.82 15.78 -9.05
C ALA A 308 -9.31 15.44 -9.30
N ARG A 309 -10.13 15.46 -8.23
CA ARG A 309 -11.59 15.28 -8.37
C ARG A 309 -12.19 16.27 -9.36
N SER A 310 -11.89 17.56 -9.19
CA SER A 310 -12.40 18.60 -10.08
C SER A 310 -11.95 18.43 -11.54
N ALA A 311 -10.75 17.85 -11.77
CA ALA A 311 -10.27 17.56 -13.12
C ALA A 311 -11.15 16.50 -13.81
N LEU A 312 -11.45 15.38 -13.11
CA LEU A 312 -12.33 14.34 -13.63
C LEU A 312 -13.77 14.87 -13.84
N GLU A 313 -14.32 15.58 -12.87
CA GLU A 313 -15.65 16.16 -12.94
C GLU A 313 -15.78 17.13 -14.13
N ARG A 314 -14.78 17.97 -14.38
CA ARG A 314 -14.74 18.86 -15.55
C ARG A 314 -14.67 18.08 -16.86
N ALA A 315 -13.87 17.02 -16.95
CA ALA A 315 -13.77 16.19 -18.15
C ALA A 315 -15.11 15.52 -18.46
N VAL A 316 -15.78 14.95 -17.45
CA VAL A 316 -17.11 14.36 -17.57
C VAL A 316 -18.15 15.42 -17.98
N ALA A 317 -18.17 16.56 -17.30
CA ALA A 317 -19.11 17.66 -17.61
C ALA A 317 -18.90 18.19 -19.04
N HIS A 318 -17.64 18.30 -19.49
CA HIS A 318 -17.34 18.69 -20.87
C HIS A 318 -17.90 17.68 -21.89
N ALA A 319 -17.70 16.36 -21.64
CA ALA A 319 -18.28 15.32 -22.49
C ALA A 319 -19.80 15.42 -22.51
N CYS A 320 -20.44 15.58 -21.36
CA CYS A 320 -21.89 15.76 -21.25
C CYS A 320 -22.41 16.98 -22.06
N SER A 321 -21.70 18.11 -22.01
CA SER A 321 -22.11 19.33 -22.73
C SER A 321 -22.14 19.19 -24.26
N ARG A 322 -21.39 18.21 -24.80
CA ARG A 322 -21.27 17.95 -26.24
C ARG A 322 -22.24 16.85 -26.75
N ASP A 323 -22.85 16.11 -25.86
CA ASP A 323 -23.84 15.08 -26.19
C ASP A 323 -25.27 15.61 -25.99
N LEU A 324 -26.15 15.35 -26.96
CA LEU A 324 -27.53 15.88 -26.95
C LEU A 324 -28.39 15.34 -25.80
N TRP A 325 -28.16 14.09 -25.40
CA TRP A 325 -28.86 13.46 -24.29
C TRP A 325 -28.30 13.88 -22.95
N LEU A 326 -26.97 13.81 -22.82
CA LEU A 326 -26.28 14.05 -21.54
C LEU A 326 -26.31 15.52 -21.11
N ARG A 327 -26.56 16.48 -22.04
CA ARG A 327 -26.78 17.87 -21.64
C ARG A 327 -28.02 18.06 -20.74
N ASP A 328 -29.07 17.30 -21.03
CA ASP A 328 -30.31 17.37 -20.27
C ASP A 328 -30.38 16.31 -19.18
N ASN A 329 -29.50 15.31 -19.24
CA ASN A 329 -29.41 14.18 -18.33
C ASN A 329 -27.93 13.96 -17.99
N PRO A 330 -27.27 14.81 -17.16
CA PRO A 330 -25.85 14.74 -16.91
C PRO A 330 -25.46 13.49 -16.14
N VAL A 331 -24.22 13.05 -16.37
CA VAL A 331 -23.58 11.97 -15.57
C VAL A 331 -23.34 12.48 -14.17
N GLU A 332 -23.75 11.70 -13.18
CA GLU A 332 -23.41 11.92 -11.78
C GLU A 332 -22.04 11.30 -11.48
N VAL A 333 -21.17 12.05 -10.80
CA VAL A 333 -19.85 11.60 -10.32
C VAL A 333 -19.89 11.59 -8.80
N THR A 334 -19.58 10.45 -8.19
CA THR A 334 -19.44 10.31 -6.74
C THR A 334 -18.11 9.72 -6.38
N TRP A 335 -17.69 9.86 -5.12
CA TRP A 335 -16.37 9.51 -4.62
C TRP A 335 -16.47 8.54 -3.44
N PRO A 336 -16.94 7.30 -3.66
CA PRO A 336 -16.97 6.27 -2.64
C PRO A 336 -15.58 5.65 -2.43
N GLY A 337 -15.43 4.89 -1.33
CA GLY A 337 -14.24 4.07 -1.13
C GLY A 337 -12.98 4.85 -0.78
N GLY A 338 -11.83 4.23 -1.02
CA GLY A 338 -10.51 4.74 -0.65
C GLY A 338 -10.13 6.04 -1.37
N GLN A 339 -9.61 6.98 -0.61
CA GLN A 339 -9.24 8.32 -1.08
C GLN A 339 -7.77 8.63 -0.75
N PHE A 340 -6.88 7.99 -1.51
CA PHE A 340 -5.44 8.15 -1.32
C PHE A 340 -4.93 9.45 -1.95
N ALA A 341 -4.47 10.40 -1.14
CA ALA A 341 -3.64 11.50 -1.60
C ALA A 341 -2.27 10.98 -2.07
N SER A 342 -1.51 11.78 -2.80
CA SER A 342 -0.08 11.51 -2.99
C SER A 342 0.70 11.84 -1.72
N GLY A 343 1.90 11.24 -1.59
CA GLY A 343 2.81 11.51 -0.49
C GLY A 343 4.26 11.44 -0.94
N ARG A 344 5.15 12.15 -0.25
CA ARG A 344 6.59 12.09 -0.55
C ARG A 344 7.45 12.46 0.65
N THR A 345 8.66 11.93 0.66
CA THR A 345 9.80 12.44 1.41
C THR A 345 10.80 13.00 0.41
N ASP A 346 11.39 14.17 0.71
CA ASP A 346 12.39 14.79 -0.16
C ASP A 346 13.57 13.83 -0.37
N THR A 347 14.04 13.69 -1.61
CA THR A 347 15.16 12.81 -1.96
C THR A 347 16.47 13.17 -1.25
N THR A 348 16.58 14.41 -0.75
CA THR A 348 17.74 14.91 0.02
C THR A 348 17.57 14.71 1.54
N HIS A 349 16.45 14.14 1.98
CA HIS A 349 16.23 13.91 3.41
C HIS A 349 17.20 12.82 3.94
N PRO A 350 17.82 13.01 5.14
CA PRO A 350 18.79 12.06 5.69
C PRO A 350 18.34 10.61 5.75
N LEU A 351 17.05 10.33 5.96
CA LEU A 351 16.49 8.99 5.94
C LEU A 351 16.79 8.25 4.62
N VAL A 352 16.77 8.96 3.49
CA VAL A 352 17.02 8.35 2.16
C VAL A 352 18.47 7.86 2.09
N ASP A 353 19.42 8.71 2.48
CA ASP A 353 20.84 8.35 2.53
C ASP A 353 21.09 7.20 3.51
N GLU A 354 20.47 7.22 4.69
CA GLU A 354 20.60 6.17 5.71
C GLU A 354 20.12 4.80 5.21
N VAL A 355 18.99 4.75 4.49
CA VAL A 355 18.49 3.49 3.89
C VAL A 355 19.42 3.03 2.78
N VAL A 356 19.86 3.93 1.88
CA VAL A 356 20.80 3.62 0.80
C VAL A 356 22.12 3.06 1.38
N GLU A 357 22.65 3.68 2.43
CA GLU A 357 23.89 3.22 3.08
C GLU A 357 23.71 1.85 3.79
N ALA A 358 22.52 1.56 4.35
CA ALA A 358 22.24 0.24 4.93
C ALA A 358 22.22 -0.83 3.82
N ILE A 359 21.59 -0.54 2.66
CA ILE A 359 21.57 -1.43 1.50
C ILE A 359 22.99 -1.65 0.96
N ARG A 360 23.78 -0.60 0.79
CA ARG A 360 25.19 -0.70 0.36
C ARG A 360 26.02 -1.59 1.28
N ALA A 361 25.82 -1.44 2.59
CA ALA A 361 26.57 -2.20 3.59
C ALA A 361 26.25 -3.70 3.56
N THR A 362 25.01 -4.08 3.27
CA THR A 362 24.54 -5.48 3.29
C THR A 362 24.54 -6.14 1.93
N GLU A 363 24.17 -5.42 0.88
CA GLU A 363 23.95 -5.98 -0.46
C GLU A 363 25.04 -5.58 -1.47
N ARG A 364 25.89 -4.59 -1.12
CA ARG A 364 26.97 -4.07 -1.98
C ARG A 364 26.51 -3.59 -3.35
N ARG A 365 25.31 -3.03 -3.41
CA ARG A 365 24.69 -2.41 -4.61
C ARG A 365 24.13 -1.04 -4.29
N ASP A 366 23.93 -0.23 -5.32
CA ASP A 366 23.14 1.00 -5.24
C ASP A 366 21.67 0.69 -5.55
N PRO A 367 20.72 1.00 -4.64
CA PRO A 367 19.31 0.92 -4.99
C PRO A 367 18.91 2.07 -5.90
N SER A 368 17.89 1.90 -6.73
CA SER A 368 17.25 3.01 -7.42
C SER A 368 16.34 3.79 -6.47
N LEU A 369 16.21 5.11 -6.70
CA LEU A 369 15.24 5.97 -6.05
C LEU A 369 14.07 6.19 -7.00
N ASN A 370 12.87 5.81 -6.60
CA ASN A 370 11.70 5.82 -7.47
C ASN A 370 10.47 6.44 -6.78
N GLY A 371 9.46 6.76 -7.61
CA GLY A 371 8.07 6.96 -7.19
C GLY A 371 7.23 5.73 -7.51
N ALA A 372 6.25 5.42 -6.67
CA ALA A 372 5.29 4.36 -6.87
C ALA A 372 4.00 4.89 -7.51
N PRO A 373 3.46 4.25 -8.57
CA PRO A 373 2.27 4.72 -9.29
C PRO A 373 0.95 4.29 -8.61
N TYR A 374 0.96 4.11 -7.29
CA TYR A 374 -0.19 3.69 -6.48
C TYR A 374 -0.26 4.49 -5.18
N GLY A 375 -1.44 4.50 -4.56
CA GLY A 375 -1.65 5.09 -3.24
C GLY A 375 -1.17 4.14 -2.13
N SER A 376 -0.71 4.70 -1.02
CA SER A 376 -0.29 3.93 0.15
C SER A 376 -0.44 4.73 1.45
N ASP A 377 -0.16 4.11 2.58
CA ASP A 377 -0.13 4.76 3.89
C ASP A 377 0.96 5.83 4.03
N LEU A 378 1.96 5.88 3.13
CA LEU A 378 3.03 6.87 3.14
C LEU A 378 2.46 8.30 3.26
N ARG A 379 1.37 8.60 2.57
CA ARG A 379 0.69 9.90 2.61
C ARG A 379 0.21 10.30 4.02
N LEU A 380 -0.25 9.30 4.81
CA LEU A 380 -0.74 9.55 6.16
C LEU A 380 0.42 9.86 7.11
N TYR A 381 1.51 9.11 6.99
CA TYR A 381 2.72 9.34 7.77
C TYR A 381 3.37 10.67 7.41
N THR A 382 3.60 10.97 6.13
CA THR A 382 4.23 12.23 5.69
C THR A 382 3.33 13.45 5.85
N GLY A 383 2.04 13.32 5.55
CA GLY A 383 1.06 14.41 5.64
C GLY A 383 0.60 14.65 7.08
N MET A 384 -0.38 13.89 7.55
CA MET A 384 -0.98 14.06 8.89
C MET A 384 0.04 13.77 10.00
N GLY A 385 0.90 12.77 9.83
CA GLY A 385 1.92 12.38 10.80
C GLY A 385 3.07 13.37 10.90
N GLY A 386 3.39 14.05 9.82
CA GLY A 386 4.60 14.89 9.71
C GLY A 386 5.89 14.07 9.88
N ILE A 387 5.85 12.77 9.55
CA ILE A 387 6.94 11.82 9.74
C ILE A 387 7.60 11.56 8.38
N PRO A 388 8.88 11.88 8.19
CA PRO A 388 9.61 11.48 6.99
C PRO A 388 9.51 9.97 6.80
N THR A 389 8.96 9.53 5.65
CA THR A 389 8.61 8.14 5.40
C THR A 389 8.94 7.76 3.97
N LEU A 390 9.43 6.54 3.77
CA LEU A 390 9.65 5.95 2.46
C LEU A 390 9.27 4.47 2.47
N HIS A 391 9.14 3.86 1.28
CA HIS A 391 8.98 2.42 1.18
C HIS A 391 10.33 1.77 0.90
N TYR A 392 10.57 0.67 1.60
CA TYR A 392 11.66 -0.25 1.34
C TYR A 392 11.32 -1.61 1.92
N GLY A 393 11.04 -2.58 1.07
CA GLY A 393 10.63 -3.92 1.48
C GLY A 393 10.82 -4.97 0.39
N PRO A 394 10.67 -6.25 0.76
CA PRO A 394 10.84 -7.39 -0.14
C PRO A 394 9.60 -7.60 -1.01
N GLY A 395 9.82 -8.12 -2.20
CA GLY A 395 8.77 -8.50 -3.13
C GLY A 395 8.61 -7.53 -4.31
N ASP A 396 8.04 -8.06 -5.37
CA ASP A 396 7.78 -7.34 -6.61
C ASP A 396 6.30 -6.98 -6.69
N VAL A 397 5.97 -5.70 -6.61
CA VAL A 397 4.60 -5.19 -6.69
C VAL A 397 3.86 -5.61 -7.97
N ARG A 398 4.57 -5.96 -9.04
CA ARG A 398 3.95 -6.48 -10.27
C ARG A 398 3.28 -7.85 -10.09
N LEU A 399 3.61 -8.56 -9.03
CA LEU A 399 3.01 -9.84 -8.63
C LEU A 399 1.85 -9.65 -7.65
N ALA A 400 1.77 -8.49 -7.00
CA ALA A 400 0.69 -8.13 -6.07
C ALA A 400 -0.68 -8.21 -6.75
N HIS A 401 -1.71 -8.56 -5.98
CA HIS A 401 -3.11 -8.70 -6.44
C HIS A 401 -3.34 -9.77 -7.53
N GLY A 402 -2.26 -10.43 -7.99
CA GLY A 402 -2.33 -11.49 -9.00
C GLY A 402 -2.45 -12.92 -8.40
N PRO A 403 -2.79 -13.93 -9.22
CA PRO A 403 -2.89 -15.31 -8.75
C PRO A 403 -1.54 -16.03 -8.58
N HIS A 404 -0.44 -15.42 -9.02
CA HIS A 404 0.91 -15.95 -8.89
C HIS A 404 1.75 -15.14 -7.91
N GLU A 405 1.10 -14.54 -6.93
CA GLU A 405 1.76 -13.74 -5.91
C GLU A 405 2.74 -14.59 -5.12
N GLN A 406 3.96 -14.08 -5.00
CA GLN A 406 5.08 -14.74 -4.33
C GLN A 406 6.16 -13.73 -3.94
N VAL A 407 7.04 -14.14 -3.03
CA VAL A 407 8.25 -13.41 -2.69
C VAL A 407 9.47 -14.36 -2.77
N ASP A 408 10.57 -13.89 -3.35
CA ASP A 408 11.84 -14.62 -3.37
C ASP A 408 12.46 -14.66 -1.96
N VAL A 409 12.90 -15.86 -1.52
CA VAL A 409 13.45 -16.06 -0.18
C VAL A 409 14.76 -15.29 0.02
N ASP A 410 15.64 -15.25 -0.98
CA ASP A 410 16.91 -14.53 -0.86
C ASP A 410 16.65 -13.01 -0.82
N GLU A 411 15.65 -12.52 -1.53
CA GLU A 411 15.25 -11.11 -1.47
C GLU A 411 14.69 -10.75 -0.09
N LEU A 412 13.80 -11.58 0.45
CA LEU A 412 13.25 -11.42 1.80
C LEU A 412 14.37 -11.31 2.84
N ILE A 413 15.34 -12.23 2.79
CA ILE A 413 16.49 -12.25 3.71
C ILE A 413 17.36 -11.00 3.53
N ARG A 414 17.74 -10.67 2.28
CA ARG A 414 18.59 -9.48 2.00
C ARG A 414 17.95 -8.19 2.50
N THR A 415 16.67 -7.99 2.20
CA THR A 415 15.94 -6.79 2.64
C THR A 415 15.83 -6.73 4.16
N THR A 416 15.54 -7.85 4.82
CA THR A 416 15.52 -7.94 6.29
C THR A 416 16.88 -7.56 6.90
N ARG A 417 17.98 -7.98 6.30
CA ARG A 417 19.34 -7.62 6.75
C ARG A 417 19.61 -6.12 6.63
N SER A 418 19.15 -5.49 5.54
CA SER A 418 19.29 -4.04 5.35
C SER A 418 18.45 -3.26 6.36
N LEU A 419 17.20 -3.67 6.61
CA LEU A 419 16.33 -3.09 7.64
C LEU A 419 16.94 -3.23 9.05
N ALA A 420 17.57 -4.36 9.34
CA ALA A 420 18.23 -4.59 10.62
C ALA A 420 19.43 -3.64 10.82
N VAL A 421 20.25 -3.42 9.80
CA VAL A 421 21.36 -2.45 9.84
C VAL A 421 20.84 -1.02 9.99
N LEU A 422 19.82 -0.62 9.24
CA LEU A 422 19.19 0.69 9.39
C LEU A 422 18.69 0.91 10.83
N THR A 423 17.98 -0.09 11.37
CA THR A 423 17.43 -0.01 12.73
C THR A 423 18.55 0.06 13.77
N ALA A 424 19.62 -0.72 13.61
CA ALA A 424 20.78 -0.67 14.48
C ALA A 424 21.42 0.73 14.45
N ARG A 425 21.67 1.31 13.29
CA ARG A 425 22.30 2.63 13.14
C ARG A 425 21.48 3.74 13.79
N ARG A 426 20.16 3.69 13.70
CA ARG A 426 19.29 4.71 14.28
C ARG A 426 19.05 4.54 15.78
N CYS A 427 19.07 3.31 16.29
CA CYS A 427 18.55 3.01 17.62
C CYS A 427 19.61 2.55 18.63
N LEU A 428 20.81 2.06 18.21
CA LEU A 428 21.82 1.64 19.14
C LEU A 428 22.42 2.80 19.92
N ALA A 429 22.84 2.51 21.16
CA ALA A 429 23.65 3.44 21.94
C ALA A 429 25.02 3.63 21.24
N HIS A 430 25.39 4.88 21.02
CA HIS A 430 26.76 5.19 20.59
C HIS A 430 27.71 4.86 21.74
N VAL A 431 28.63 3.91 21.51
CA VAL A 431 29.69 3.50 22.46
C VAL A 431 30.93 4.35 22.21
#